data_4816a2bf7c5f0e57c7143c53896ba9ec
#
_entry.id   4816a2bf7c5f0e57c7143c53896ba9ec
#
_cell.length_a   1.000
_cell.length_b   1.000
_cell.length_c   1.000
_cell.angle_alpha   90.00
_cell.angle_beta   90.00
_cell.angle_gamma   90.00
#
_symmetry.space_group_name_H-M   'P 1'
#
loop_
_entity.id
_entity.type
_entity.pdbx_description
1 polymer ?
#
loop_
_entity_poly.entity_id
_entity_poly.type
_entity_poly.pdbx_seq_one_letter_code
_entity_poly.pdbx_strand_id
1 'polypeptide(L)'
;RGLGDVYKRQGFDDESDYAIVSKVVPASESDNDEIQLTMSGITDEVTTVELCVINKLRKRIVSLVAMECTEIADTILMDAGTVDASMYNAIQQKIFNATCTACHGLSTTPGGGLNLLEGHSHADLVNRASTTVDGKMRVMPGNASESVLHLILGTDISSDWRIDHSQMITSSDMQSLIGNWIDDGAQQ
;
A
#
# COMPACT_ATOMS: atom_id res chain seq x y z
N ARG A 1 3.26 17.29 8.17
CA ARG A 1 3.38 15.98 8.84
C ARG A 1 1.98 15.40 9.01
N GLY A 2 1.41 14.89 7.94
CA GLY A 2 0.26 14.02 8.00
C GLY A 2 0.79 12.65 8.37
N LEU A 3 0.39 12.10 9.50
CA LEU A 3 0.54 10.69 9.78
C LEU A 3 -0.37 9.99 8.76
N GLY A 4 0.22 9.61 7.63
CA GLY A 4 -0.38 8.71 6.67
C GLY A 4 -0.77 7.40 7.33
N ASP A 5 -1.29 6.50 6.56
CA ASP A 5 -1.66 5.17 7.00
C ASP A 5 -0.49 4.51 7.73
N VAL A 6 -0.73 4.02 8.96
CA VAL A 6 0.32 3.60 9.87
C VAL A 6 0.36 2.08 9.92
N TYR A 7 1.57 1.52 9.84
CA TYR A 7 1.78 0.09 10.05
C TYR A 7 1.40 -0.28 11.47
N LYS A 8 0.59 -1.31 11.60
CA LYS A 8 0.13 -1.76 12.92
C LYS A 8 0.09 -3.28 12.98
N ARG A 9 0.44 -3.82 14.13
CA ARG A 9 0.11 -5.20 14.49
C ARG A 9 -1.33 -5.22 15.01
N GLN A 10 -2.18 -6.13 14.50
CA GLN A 10 -3.61 -6.07 14.72
C GLN A 10 -4.22 -7.45 14.90
N GLY A 11 -5.29 -7.50 15.70
CA GLY A 11 -6.17 -8.63 15.79
C GLY A 11 -7.47 -8.37 15.05
N PHE A 12 -7.86 -9.31 14.22
CA PHE A 12 -9.10 -9.32 13.45
C PHE A 12 -9.94 -10.54 13.80
N ASP A 13 -11.24 -10.44 13.57
CA ASP A 13 -12.13 -11.57 13.42
C ASP A 13 -12.27 -11.97 11.94
N ASP A 14 -12.92 -13.11 11.66
CA ASP A 14 -13.07 -13.65 10.31
C ASP A 14 -14.12 -12.88 9.48
N GLU A 15 -14.95 -12.07 10.10
CA GLU A 15 -16.09 -11.42 9.46
C GLU A 15 -15.84 -9.93 9.17
N SER A 16 -14.76 -9.34 9.72
CA SER A 16 -14.54 -7.90 9.69
C SER A 16 -13.16 -7.50 9.18
N ASP A 17 -13.14 -6.49 8.30
CA ASP A 17 -11.92 -5.78 7.91
C ASP A 17 -11.44 -4.77 8.97
N TYR A 18 -12.19 -4.59 10.06
CA TYR A 18 -11.83 -3.64 11.11
C TYR A 18 -11.10 -4.32 12.26
N ALA A 19 -9.97 -3.78 12.64
CA ALA A 19 -9.19 -4.33 13.74
C ALA A 19 -9.89 -4.17 15.09
N ILE A 20 -10.06 -5.27 15.83
CA ILE A 20 -10.54 -5.30 17.20
C ILE A 20 -9.51 -4.59 18.10
N VAL A 21 -8.25 -4.98 17.98
CA VAL A 21 -7.12 -4.42 18.72
C VAL A 21 -6.01 -4.03 17.78
N SER A 22 -5.31 -2.92 18.05
CA SER A 22 -4.22 -2.47 17.19
C SER A 22 -3.10 -1.80 17.96
N LYS A 23 -1.85 -2.01 17.51
CA LYS A 23 -0.66 -1.34 18.03
C LYS A 23 0.25 -0.91 16.89
N VAL A 24 0.69 0.34 16.92
CA VAL A 24 1.60 0.90 15.90
C VAL A 24 2.95 0.21 15.98
N VAL A 25 3.49 -0.18 14.84
CA VAL A 25 4.89 -0.57 14.71
C VAL A 25 5.71 0.71 14.66
N PRO A 26 6.68 0.91 15.55
CA PRO A 26 7.53 2.10 15.48
C PRO A 26 8.36 2.10 14.19
N ALA A 27 8.74 3.29 13.75
CA ALA A 27 9.68 3.40 12.64
C ALA A 27 11.03 2.78 13.05
N SER A 28 11.64 2.04 12.14
CA SER A 28 13.01 1.55 12.29
C SER A 28 14.01 2.70 12.19
N GLU A 29 15.08 2.65 12.94
CA GLU A 29 16.20 3.60 12.84
C GLU A 29 17.21 3.16 11.78
N SER A 30 17.21 1.88 11.40
CA SER A 30 18.04 1.30 10.34
C SER A 30 17.33 0.14 9.64
N ASP A 31 17.77 -0.19 8.42
CA ASP A 31 17.16 -1.25 7.58
C ASP A 31 17.27 -2.67 8.17
N ASN A 32 18.09 -2.84 9.20
CA ASN A 32 18.32 -4.15 9.84
C ASN A 32 17.89 -4.19 11.31
N ASP A 33 17.09 -3.24 11.77
CA ASP A 33 16.63 -3.24 13.15
C ASP A 33 15.60 -4.35 13.40
N GLU A 34 15.80 -5.11 14.45
CA GLU A 34 14.79 -6.02 14.97
C GLU A 34 13.82 -5.27 15.86
N ILE A 35 12.54 -5.26 15.48
CA ILE A 35 11.48 -4.62 16.25
C ILE A 35 10.66 -5.69 16.98
N GLN A 36 10.78 -5.74 18.30
CA GLN A 36 9.92 -6.56 19.14
C GLN A 36 8.75 -5.74 19.66
N LEU A 37 7.53 -6.20 19.40
CA LEU A 37 6.31 -5.53 19.79
C LEU A 37 5.40 -6.46 20.58
N THR A 38 5.02 -6.05 21.80
CA THR A 38 4.02 -6.75 22.59
C THR A 38 2.68 -6.05 22.46
N MET A 39 1.64 -6.78 22.14
CA MET A 39 0.25 -6.32 22.12
C MET A 39 -0.52 -7.08 23.20
N SER A 40 -1.32 -6.37 23.97
CA SER A 40 -2.17 -6.93 25.03
C SER A 40 -3.64 -6.62 24.75
N GLY A 41 -4.55 -7.29 25.44
CA GLY A 41 -5.98 -7.12 25.25
C GLY A 41 -6.52 -7.83 24.01
N ILE A 42 -5.85 -8.88 23.57
CA ILE A 42 -6.35 -9.80 22.54
C ILE A 42 -7.46 -10.62 23.20
N THR A 43 -8.66 -10.52 22.68
CA THR A 43 -9.84 -11.27 23.15
C THR A 43 -10.04 -12.53 22.33
N ASP A 44 -10.92 -13.43 22.81
CA ASP A 44 -11.24 -14.68 22.10
C ASP A 44 -11.93 -14.46 20.74
N GLU A 45 -12.36 -13.22 20.47
CA GLU A 45 -12.92 -12.83 19.15
C GLU A 45 -11.86 -12.64 18.08
N VAL A 46 -10.58 -12.52 18.46
CA VAL A 46 -9.48 -12.36 17.53
C VAL A 46 -9.07 -13.72 16.97
N THR A 47 -9.35 -13.96 15.72
CA THR A 47 -8.98 -15.19 15.00
C THR A 47 -7.67 -15.06 14.25
N THR A 48 -7.27 -13.83 13.90
CA THR A 48 -6.04 -13.57 13.12
C THR A 48 -5.28 -12.38 13.69
N VAL A 49 -3.96 -12.53 13.79
CA VAL A 49 -3.03 -11.43 14.07
C VAL A 49 -2.25 -11.10 12.81
N GLU A 50 -2.22 -9.83 12.44
CA GLU A 50 -1.59 -9.38 11.20
C GLU A 50 -0.60 -8.23 11.42
N LEU A 51 0.44 -8.19 10.60
CA LEU A 51 1.18 -6.98 10.28
C LEU A 51 0.56 -6.41 9.01
N CYS A 52 -0.10 -5.25 9.12
CA CYS A 52 -0.84 -4.70 8.00
C CYS A 52 -0.87 -3.17 7.98
N VAL A 53 -1.23 -2.61 6.84
CA VAL A 53 -1.56 -1.20 6.68
C VAL A 53 -3.05 -1.03 6.94
N ILE A 54 -3.39 -0.05 7.78
CA ILE A 54 -4.78 0.30 8.05
C ILE A 54 -5.02 1.80 7.86
N ASN A 55 -6.28 2.16 7.60
CA ASN A 55 -6.71 3.54 7.61
C ASN A 55 -6.95 4.08 9.04
N LYS A 56 -7.34 5.35 9.14
CA LYS A 56 -7.62 6.02 10.42
C LYS A 56 -8.76 5.37 11.21
N LEU A 57 -9.68 4.68 10.53
CA LEU A 57 -10.79 3.95 11.16
C LEU A 57 -10.41 2.53 11.57
N ARG A 58 -9.14 2.16 11.45
CA ARG A 58 -8.59 0.82 11.70
C ARG A 58 -9.11 -0.25 10.73
N LYS A 59 -9.58 0.15 9.55
CA LYS A 59 -9.92 -0.80 8.49
C LYS A 59 -8.64 -1.27 7.80
N ARG A 60 -8.50 -2.58 7.61
CA ARG A 60 -7.39 -3.20 6.85
C ARG A 60 -7.40 -2.73 5.40
N ILE A 61 -6.28 -2.18 4.94
CA ILE A 61 -6.05 -1.84 3.53
C ILE A 61 -5.22 -2.93 2.87
N VAL A 62 -4.09 -3.26 3.50
CA VAL A 62 -3.12 -4.24 2.98
C VAL A 62 -2.62 -5.10 4.12
N SER A 63 -2.75 -6.43 4.01
CA SER A 63 -2.09 -7.39 4.88
C SER A 63 -0.72 -7.75 4.31
N LEU A 64 0.34 -7.59 5.10
CA LEU A 64 1.72 -7.96 4.76
C LEU A 64 2.05 -9.37 5.26
N VAL A 65 1.76 -9.64 6.52
CA VAL A 65 1.93 -10.96 7.15
C VAL A 65 0.72 -11.22 8.03
N ALA A 66 0.18 -12.44 7.97
CA ALA A 66 -0.94 -12.88 8.79
C ALA A 66 -0.61 -14.19 9.48
N MET A 67 -1.15 -14.38 10.69
CA MET A 67 -1.07 -15.60 11.46
C MET A 67 -2.42 -15.90 12.10
N GLU A 68 -2.95 -17.09 11.87
CA GLU A 68 -4.17 -17.55 12.52
C GLU A 68 -3.91 -17.87 14.01
N CYS A 69 -4.85 -17.48 14.85
CA CYS A 69 -4.86 -17.80 16.28
C CYS A 69 -5.66 -19.07 16.48
N THR A 70 -4.99 -20.23 16.42
CA THR A 70 -5.65 -21.54 16.49
C THR A 70 -5.81 -22.08 17.91
N GLU A 71 -5.13 -21.50 18.88
CA GLU A 71 -5.14 -21.97 20.27
C GLU A 71 -5.26 -20.77 21.23
N ILE A 72 -6.01 -20.98 22.32
CA ILE A 72 -6.07 -20.06 23.46
C ILE A 72 -4.79 -20.29 24.29
N ALA A 73 -3.76 -19.53 23.98
CA ALA A 73 -2.52 -19.50 24.75
C ALA A 73 -2.41 -18.19 25.52
N ASP A 74 -1.76 -18.20 26.67
CA ASP A 74 -1.49 -17.00 27.45
C ASP A 74 -0.67 -15.96 26.65
N THR A 75 0.11 -16.44 25.67
CA THR A 75 0.94 -15.59 24.82
C THR A 75 1.01 -16.18 23.41
N ILE A 76 0.70 -15.38 22.41
CA ILE A 76 0.84 -15.72 20.99
C ILE A 76 2.12 -15.08 20.47
N LEU A 77 3.02 -15.88 19.92
CA LEU A 77 4.25 -15.40 19.28
C LEU A 77 4.06 -15.40 17.77
N MET A 78 4.18 -14.23 17.16
CA MET A 78 4.19 -14.06 15.72
C MET A 78 5.58 -13.61 15.28
N ASP A 79 6.28 -14.47 14.55
CA ASP A 79 7.50 -14.12 13.84
C ASP A 79 7.12 -13.67 12.42
N ALA A 80 7.26 -12.39 12.15
CA ALA A 80 6.98 -11.82 10.84
C ALA A 80 8.16 -11.96 9.87
N GLY A 81 9.32 -12.41 10.37
CA GLY A 81 10.56 -12.42 9.58
C GLY A 81 10.98 -11.00 9.17
N THR A 82 11.74 -10.92 8.09
CA THR A 82 12.12 -9.63 7.48
C THR A 82 11.02 -9.18 6.53
N VAL A 83 10.39 -8.06 6.82
CA VAL A 83 9.29 -7.49 6.02
C VAL A 83 9.62 -6.05 5.67
N ASP A 84 9.57 -5.74 4.37
CA ASP A 84 9.56 -4.35 3.94
C ASP A 84 8.15 -3.78 4.20
N ALA A 85 8.07 -2.98 5.25
CA ALA A 85 6.86 -2.32 5.69
C ALA A 85 6.71 -0.90 5.13
N SER A 86 7.36 -0.56 4.01
CA SER A 86 7.17 0.72 3.35
C SER A 86 5.80 0.81 2.65
N MET A 87 5.22 2.02 2.59
CA MET A 87 3.99 2.27 1.80
C MET A 87 4.20 1.88 0.34
N TYR A 88 5.41 2.15 -0.18
CA TYR A 88 5.73 1.80 -1.55
C TYR A 88 5.68 0.29 -1.80
N ASN A 89 6.25 -0.52 -0.91
CA ASN A 89 6.16 -1.97 -1.03
C ASN A 89 4.71 -2.46 -0.99
N ALA A 90 3.89 -1.92 -0.08
CA ALA A 90 2.47 -2.25 -0.03
C ALA A 90 1.76 -1.92 -1.36
N ILE A 91 2.04 -0.77 -1.96
CA ILE A 91 1.52 -0.36 -3.28
C ILE A 91 2.03 -1.32 -4.36
N GLN A 92 3.34 -1.61 -4.37
CA GLN A 92 3.94 -2.53 -5.35
C GLN A 92 3.27 -3.89 -5.31
N GLN A 93 3.19 -4.51 -4.15
CA GLN A 93 2.72 -5.89 -4.02
C GLN A 93 1.20 -6.01 -4.23
N LYS A 94 0.43 -5.07 -3.70
CA LYS A 94 -1.03 -5.21 -3.64
C LYS A 94 -1.79 -4.43 -4.71
N ILE A 95 -1.14 -3.48 -5.36
CA ILE A 95 -1.75 -2.67 -6.41
C ILE A 95 -1.05 -2.93 -7.75
N PHE A 96 0.24 -2.63 -7.86
CA PHE A 96 0.92 -2.75 -9.15
C PHE A 96 1.00 -4.20 -9.61
N ASN A 97 1.53 -5.11 -8.79
CA ASN A 97 1.66 -6.52 -9.17
C ASN A 97 0.30 -7.20 -9.38
N ALA A 98 -0.72 -6.82 -8.61
CA ALA A 98 -2.04 -7.43 -8.68
C ALA A 98 -2.88 -6.96 -9.89
N THR A 99 -2.69 -5.72 -10.35
CA THR A 99 -3.59 -5.09 -11.33
C THR A 99 -2.84 -4.48 -12.50
N CYS A 100 -1.81 -3.66 -12.25
CA CYS A 100 -1.27 -2.75 -13.24
C CYS A 100 -0.25 -3.41 -14.19
N THR A 101 0.54 -4.37 -13.69
CA THR A 101 1.62 -5.03 -14.46
C THR A 101 1.12 -5.85 -15.63
N ALA A 102 -0.18 -6.21 -15.66
CA ALA A 102 -0.78 -6.89 -16.82
C ALA A 102 -0.62 -6.07 -18.12
N CYS A 103 -0.67 -4.74 -18.03
CA CYS A 103 -0.50 -3.83 -19.17
C CYS A 103 0.83 -3.06 -19.11
N HIS A 104 1.36 -2.83 -17.90
CA HIS A 104 2.54 -2.01 -17.64
C HIS A 104 3.73 -2.83 -17.12
N GLY A 105 3.95 -4.03 -17.64
CA GLY A 105 5.00 -4.94 -17.15
C GLY A 105 5.72 -5.69 -18.24
N LEU A 106 5.33 -6.93 -18.49
CA LEU A 106 6.08 -7.92 -19.26
C LEU A 106 6.19 -7.67 -20.80
N SER A 107 5.50 -6.68 -21.33
CA SER A 107 5.59 -6.35 -22.76
C SER A 107 6.90 -5.64 -23.08
N THR A 108 7.45 -5.89 -24.28
CA THR A 108 8.57 -5.11 -24.85
C THR A 108 8.19 -3.64 -25.08
N THR A 109 6.89 -3.36 -25.17
CA THR A 109 6.32 -2.01 -25.31
C THR A 109 5.17 -1.86 -24.31
N PRO A 110 5.48 -1.63 -23.02
CA PRO A 110 4.43 -1.47 -22.01
C PRO A 110 3.58 -0.25 -22.30
N GLY A 111 2.31 -0.29 -21.88
CA GLY A 111 1.36 0.80 -22.08
C GLY A 111 1.91 2.13 -21.56
N GLY A 112 1.83 3.18 -22.39
CA GLY A 112 2.40 4.50 -22.06
C GLY A 112 3.91 4.53 -21.84
N GLY A 113 4.66 3.49 -22.25
CA GLY A 113 6.08 3.36 -21.98
C GLY A 113 6.41 3.30 -20.51
N LEU A 114 5.50 2.74 -19.69
CA LEU A 114 5.59 2.69 -18.23
C LEU A 114 5.78 1.24 -17.76
N ASN A 115 6.88 0.94 -17.07
CA ASN A 115 7.16 -0.36 -16.49
C ASN A 115 6.89 -0.33 -14.98
N LEU A 116 5.86 -1.07 -14.54
CA LEU A 116 5.47 -1.15 -13.13
C LEU A 116 5.90 -2.45 -12.43
N LEU A 117 6.80 -3.23 -13.06
CA LEU A 117 7.41 -4.37 -12.41
C LEU A 117 8.26 -3.94 -11.21
N GLU A 118 8.35 -4.82 -10.24
CA GLU A 118 9.22 -4.67 -9.08
C GLU A 118 10.67 -4.37 -9.51
N GLY A 119 11.33 -3.46 -8.82
CA GLY A 119 12.66 -2.97 -9.16
C GLY A 119 12.72 -1.92 -10.29
N HIS A 120 11.62 -1.69 -11.01
CA HIS A 120 11.54 -0.72 -12.10
C HIS A 120 10.55 0.42 -11.84
N SER A 121 9.42 0.11 -11.23
CA SER A 121 8.25 0.99 -11.10
C SER A 121 8.56 2.34 -10.45
N HIS A 122 9.35 2.38 -9.38
CA HIS A 122 9.70 3.64 -8.72
C HIS A 122 10.48 4.57 -9.66
N ALA A 123 11.53 4.05 -10.31
CA ALA A 123 12.35 4.83 -11.25
C ALA A 123 11.57 5.30 -12.49
N ASP A 124 10.55 4.53 -12.91
CA ASP A 124 9.70 4.87 -14.04
C ASP A 124 8.56 5.83 -13.69
N LEU A 125 8.21 5.92 -12.40
CA LEU A 125 7.14 6.80 -11.92
C LEU A 125 7.65 8.14 -11.40
N VAL A 126 8.59 8.10 -10.45
CA VAL A 126 8.94 9.28 -9.64
C VAL A 126 9.81 10.26 -10.44
N ASN A 127 9.37 11.53 -10.47
CA ASN A 127 10.01 12.61 -11.22
C ASN A 127 10.15 12.32 -12.74
N ARG A 128 9.28 11.49 -13.30
CA ARG A 128 9.22 11.22 -14.74
C ARG A 128 8.09 11.99 -15.40
N ALA A 129 8.40 12.66 -16.50
CA ALA A 129 7.38 13.31 -17.31
C ALA A 129 6.39 12.28 -17.87
N SER A 130 5.11 12.61 -17.85
CA SER A 130 4.10 11.81 -18.53
C SER A 130 4.30 11.90 -20.05
N THR A 131 4.10 10.77 -20.72
CA THR A 131 4.10 10.72 -22.20
C THR A 131 2.71 10.91 -22.80
N THR A 132 1.68 10.97 -21.94
CA THR A 132 0.26 11.02 -22.35
C THR A 132 -0.47 12.26 -21.83
N VAL A 133 0.08 12.94 -20.83
CA VAL A 133 -0.49 14.19 -20.29
C VAL A 133 0.60 15.25 -20.28
N ASP A 134 0.49 16.19 -21.22
CA ASP A 134 1.48 17.26 -21.40
C ASP A 134 1.66 18.09 -20.13
N GLY A 135 2.91 18.39 -19.80
CA GLY A 135 3.28 19.26 -18.68
C GLY A 135 3.13 18.62 -17.30
N LYS A 136 2.68 17.37 -17.21
CA LYS A 136 2.55 16.66 -15.92
C LYS A 136 3.61 15.58 -15.72
N MET A 137 3.91 15.32 -14.44
CA MET A 137 4.76 14.18 -14.05
C MET A 137 3.90 12.95 -13.80
N ARG A 138 4.47 11.75 -14.06
CA ARG A 138 3.82 10.50 -13.66
C ARG A 138 3.56 10.46 -12.16
N VAL A 139 4.58 10.80 -11.37
CA VAL A 139 4.51 11.07 -9.93
C VAL A 139 5.36 12.30 -9.62
N MET A 140 4.73 13.32 -9.03
CA MET A 140 5.39 14.50 -8.47
C MET A 140 5.44 14.35 -6.96
N PRO A 141 6.61 14.04 -6.35
CA PRO A 141 6.72 13.90 -4.91
C PRO A 141 6.17 15.12 -4.15
N GLY A 142 5.36 14.87 -3.14
CA GLY A 142 4.72 15.90 -2.33
C GLY A 142 3.45 16.51 -2.95
N ASN A 143 2.97 15.98 -4.11
CA ASN A 143 1.80 16.56 -4.76
C ASN A 143 1.00 15.51 -5.55
N ALA A 144 0.13 14.78 -4.86
CA ALA A 144 -0.74 13.78 -5.48
C ALA A 144 -1.70 14.41 -6.50
N SER A 145 -2.21 15.62 -6.24
CA SER A 145 -3.16 16.29 -7.12
C SER A 145 -2.58 16.70 -8.48
N GLU A 146 -1.25 16.77 -8.61
CA GLU A 146 -0.55 17.05 -9.87
C GLU A 146 0.12 15.80 -10.47
N SER A 147 -0.04 14.64 -9.82
CA SER A 147 0.56 13.37 -10.25
C SER A 147 -0.39 12.58 -11.14
N VAL A 148 0.05 12.23 -12.36
CA VAL A 148 -0.78 11.48 -13.32
C VAL A 148 -1.24 10.14 -12.72
N LEU A 149 -0.38 9.43 -11.99
CA LEU A 149 -0.75 8.17 -11.33
C LEU A 149 -1.97 8.31 -10.42
N HIS A 150 -2.09 9.41 -9.67
CA HIS A 150 -3.25 9.65 -8.81
C HIS A 150 -4.46 10.13 -9.62
N LEU A 151 -4.25 11.04 -10.57
CA LEU A 151 -5.32 11.64 -11.37
C LEU A 151 -6.07 10.61 -12.24
N ILE A 152 -5.36 9.60 -12.80
CA ILE A 152 -5.98 8.58 -13.65
C ILE A 152 -6.91 7.63 -12.90
N LEU A 153 -6.82 7.57 -11.58
CA LEU A 153 -7.73 6.78 -10.76
C LEU A 153 -9.08 7.49 -10.55
N GLY A 154 -9.14 8.79 -10.83
CA GLY A 154 -10.38 9.55 -10.95
C GLY A 154 -10.98 9.46 -12.35
N THR A 155 -12.14 10.12 -12.55
CA THR A 155 -12.88 10.07 -13.82
C THR A 155 -12.44 11.15 -14.82
N ASP A 156 -11.79 12.21 -14.36
CA ASP A 156 -11.64 13.45 -15.14
C ASP A 156 -10.63 13.37 -16.28
N ILE A 157 -9.60 12.53 -16.17
CA ILE A 157 -8.54 12.43 -17.18
C ILE A 157 -8.46 11.08 -17.89
N SER A 158 -9.17 10.07 -17.41
CA SER A 158 -9.12 8.72 -17.99
C SER A 158 -10.14 8.49 -19.09
N SER A 159 -11.12 9.37 -19.25
CA SER A 159 -12.23 9.22 -20.20
C SER A 159 -11.79 9.20 -21.66
N ASP A 160 -10.70 9.93 -21.98
CA ASP A 160 -10.19 10.03 -23.34
C ASP A 160 -9.11 8.97 -23.68
N TRP A 161 -8.80 8.10 -22.71
CA TRP A 161 -7.79 7.08 -22.88
C TRP A 161 -8.41 5.76 -23.38
N ARG A 162 -7.60 4.97 -24.07
CA ARG A 162 -8.04 3.66 -24.57
C ARG A 162 -8.58 2.74 -23.46
N ILE A 163 -8.08 2.89 -22.25
CA ILE A 163 -8.50 2.15 -21.07
C ILE A 163 -8.85 3.16 -19.98
N ASP A 164 -10.05 3.05 -19.45
CA ASP A 164 -10.49 3.82 -18.28
C ASP A 164 -9.85 3.25 -17.00
N HIS A 165 -8.80 3.91 -16.52
CA HIS A 165 -8.08 3.49 -15.32
C HIS A 165 -8.88 3.72 -14.04
N SER A 166 -9.93 4.56 -14.04
CA SER A 166 -10.77 4.79 -12.87
C SER A 166 -11.51 3.52 -12.43
N GLN A 167 -11.65 2.56 -13.33
CA GLN A 167 -12.29 1.26 -13.04
C GLN A 167 -11.30 0.20 -12.54
N MET A 168 -9.99 0.45 -12.60
CA MET A 168 -8.99 -0.55 -12.22
C MET A 168 -8.79 -0.65 -10.71
N ILE A 169 -8.90 0.47 -10.00
CA ILE A 169 -8.77 0.53 -8.53
C ILE A 169 -10.03 1.21 -7.99
N THR A 170 -11.03 0.42 -7.64
CA THR A 170 -12.31 0.94 -7.11
C THR A 170 -12.31 1.16 -5.60
N SER A 171 -11.32 0.61 -4.89
CA SER A 171 -11.16 0.83 -3.46
C SER A 171 -10.62 2.24 -3.17
N SER A 172 -11.43 3.06 -2.52
CA SER A 172 -11.02 4.40 -2.08
C SER A 172 -9.83 4.39 -1.10
N ASP A 173 -9.71 3.32 -0.31
CA ASP A 173 -8.58 3.14 0.61
C ASP A 173 -7.27 2.92 -0.16
N MET A 174 -7.29 2.11 -1.24
CA MET A 174 -6.11 1.91 -2.10
C MET A 174 -5.74 3.16 -2.89
N GLN A 175 -6.73 3.91 -3.38
CA GLN A 175 -6.50 5.21 -4.02
C GLN A 175 -5.86 6.20 -3.04
N SER A 176 -6.38 6.24 -1.80
CA SER A 176 -5.83 7.06 -0.72
C SER A 176 -4.40 6.65 -0.34
N LEU A 177 -4.10 5.35 -0.32
CA LEU A 177 -2.74 4.86 -0.05
C LEU A 177 -1.74 5.39 -1.09
N ILE A 178 -2.09 5.36 -2.38
CA ILE A 178 -1.28 5.96 -3.46
C ILE A 178 -1.11 7.46 -3.24
N GLY A 179 -2.22 8.18 -2.97
CA GLY A 179 -2.19 9.62 -2.72
C GLY A 179 -1.29 9.99 -1.54
N ASN A 180 -1.43 9.29 -0.40
CA ASN A 180 -0.63 9.52 0.80
C ASN A 180 0.85 9.26 0.54
N TRP A 181 1.19 8.16 -0.14
CA TRP A 181 2.58 7.86 -0.52
C TRP A 181 3.20 9.00 -1.35
N ILE A 182 2.46 9.54 -2.31
CA ILE A 182 2.93 10.65 -3.14
C ILE A 182 3.12 11.91 -2.30
N ASP A 183 2.13 12.27 -1.47
CA ASP A 183 2.15 13.48 -0.64
C ASP A 183 3.24 13.42 0.44
N ASP A 184 3.58 12.22 0.92
CA ASP A 184 4.70 12.00 1.84
C ASP A 184 6.08 11.97 1.15
N GLY A 185 6.13 12.29 -0.14
CA GLY A 185 7.38 12.45 -0.90
C GLY A 185 7.76 11.28 -1.79
N ALA A 186 6.87 10.32 -2.00
CA ALA A 186 7.02 9.18 -2.91
C ALA A 186 8.34 8.40 -2.70
N GLN A 187 8.72 8.14 -1.45
CA GLN A 187 9.93 7.37 -1.12
C GLN A 187 9.75 5.89 -1.49
N GLN A 188 10.90 5.23 -1.75
CA GLN A 188 10.94 3.77 -1.99
C GLN A 188 10.93 3.01 -0.69
#